data_4058390c36be888969667ed81b0a7d0c
#
_entry.id   4058390c36be888969667ed81b0a7d0c
#
_cell.length_a   1.000
_cell.length_b   1.000
_cell.length_c   1.000
_cell.angle_alpha   90.00
_cell.angle_beta   90.00
_cell.angle_gamma   90.00
#
_symmetry.space_group_name_H-M   'P 1'
#
loop_
_entity.id
_entity.type
_entity.pdbx_description
1 polymer ?
#
loop_
_entity_poly.entity_id
_entity_poly.type
_entity_poly.pdbx_seq_one_letter_code
_entity_poly.pdbx_strand_id
1 'polypeptide(L)'
;MAKKKQEKEEKKVNLDGVVGLVGSTTEQAVSETLEVNYMPYAMSVIVSRAIPEIDGFKPSHRKLLYTMYKMGLLTGGRTKSANIVGQTMRLNPHGDAAIYDTMVRLSKGYGALLTPFVDSKGNFGKSYSRDMSWAAPRYTEAKLSAICGEIFKDIDSDTVDFVDNYDNLSLIHIS
;
A
#
# COMPACT_ATOMS: atom_id res chain seq x y z
N MET A 1 -51.35 -14.03 11.52
CA MET A 1 -50.60 -14.80 10.48
C MET A 1 -49.29 -15.26 11.05
N ALA A 2 -49.19 -16.56 11.45
CA ALA A 2 -48.00 -17.10 12.08
C ALA A 2 -46.95 -17.50 11.00
N LYS A 3 -45.79 -16.89 11.05
CA LYS A 3 -44.63 -17.32 10.23
C LYS A 3 -44.13 -18.68 10.76
N LYS A 4 -44.31 -19.73 9.97
CA LYS A 4 -43.70 -21.03 10.17
C LYS A 4 -42.18 -20.86 10.09
N LYS A 5 -41.47 -21.03 11.20
CA LYS A 5 -40.04 -21.31 11.25
C LYS A 5 -39.81 -22.67 10.62
N GLN A 6 -39.22 -22.72 9.43
CA GLN A 6 -38.70 -23.99 8.89
C GLN A 6 -37.41 -24.29 9.65
N GLU A 7 -37.42 -25.27 10.52
CA GLU A 7 -36.23 -25.92 11.03
C GLU A 7 -35.54 -26.60 9.83
N LYS A 8 -34.34 -26.12 9.51
CA LYS A 8 -33.46 -26.83 8.58
C LYS A 8 -32.91 -28.04 9.32
N GLU A 9 -33.32 -29.22 8.89
CA GLU A 9 -32.70 -30.49 9.29
C GLU A 9 -31.21 -30.44 8.88
N GLU A 10 -30.33 -30.50 9.87
CA GLU A 10 -28.91 -30.72 9.67
C GLU A 10 -28.68 -32.12 9.10
N LYS A 11 -28.35 -32.21 7.82
CA LYS A 11 -27.88 -33.44 7.22
C LYS A 11 -26.52 -33.81 7.83
N LYS A 12 -26.52 -34.75 8.75
CA LYS A 12 -25.30 -35.38 9.27
C LYS A 12 -24.62 -36.16 8.14
N VAL A 13 -23.48 -35.67 7.68
CA VAL A 13 -22.62 -36.42 6.77
C VAL A 13 -21.98 -37.57 7.56
N ASN A 14 -22.18 -38.79 7.09
CA ASN A 14 -21.55 -39.97 7.70
C ASN A 14 -20.06 -39.98 7.35
N LEU A 15 -19.22 -39.74 8.35
CA LEU A 15 -17.77 -39.70 8.25
C LEU A 15 -17.08 -40.98 8.68
N ASP A 16 -17.83 -42.09 8.77
CA ASP A 16 -17.29 -43.41 9.12
C ASP A 16 -16.30 -43.87 8.03
N GLY A 17 -15.03 -43.72 8.29
CA GLY A 17 -13.93 -44.11 7.40
C GLY A 17 -12.92 -43.02 7.05
N VAL A 18 -13.12 -41.78 7.48
CA VAL A 18 -12.14 -40.70 7.26
C VAL A 18 -11.30 -40.54 8.53
N VAL A 19 -10.12 -41.12 8.52
CA VAL A 19 -9.14 -40.98 9.61
C VAL A 19 -8.52 -39.60 9.58
N GLY A 20 -8.71 -38.79 10.63
CA GLY A 20 -8.01 -37.51 10.81
C GLY A 20 -8.84 -36.24 10.65
N LEU A 21 -10.15 -36.31 10.47
CA LEU A 21 -11.02 -35.14 10.51
C LEU A 21 -11.33 -34.73 11.94
N VAL A 22 -10.65 -33.67 12.41
CA VAL A 22 -10.90 -33.01 13.69
C VAL A 22 -11.73 -31.74 13.42
N GLY A 23 -13.04 -31.89 13.20
CA GLY A 23 -13.94 -30.77 13.01
C GLY A 23 -15.35 -31.16 12.59
N SER A 24 -16.33 -30.29 12.87
CA SER A 24 -17.70 -30.41 12.35
C SER A 24 -17.80 -29.69 10.99
N THR A 25 -18.43 -30.36 10.02
CA THR A 25 -18.74 -29.74 8.71
C THR A 25 -20.11 -29.10 8.80
N THR A 26 -20.21 -27.83 8.45
CA THR A 26 -21.48 -27.11 8.35
C THR A 26 -21.74 -26.73 6.91
N GLU A 27 -23.00 -26.82 6.46
CA GLU A 27 -23.41 -26.27 5.17
C GLU A 27 -23.68 -24.77 5.32
N GLN A 28 -23.01 -23.97 4.50
CA GLN A 28 -23.20 -22.51 4.47
C GLN A 28 -23.42 -22.06 3.02
N ALA A 29 -24.33 -21.10 2.82
CA ALA A 29 -24.56 -20.55 1.49
C ALA A 29 -23.31 -19.78 1.02
N VAL A 30 -22.96 -19.92 -0.26
CA VAL A 30 -21.81 -19.22 -0.87
C VAL A 30 -21.95 -17.70 -0.74
N SER A 31 -23.16 -17.17 -0.90
CA SER A 31 -23.43 -15.74 -0.70
C SER A 31 -23.11 -15.27 0.72
N GLU A 32 -23.49 -16.04 1.74
CA GLU A 32 -23.20 -15.72 3.13
C GLU A 32 -21.70 -15.82 3.43
N THR A 33 -21.02 -16.83 2.87
CA THR A 33 -19.56 -17.00 2.99
C THR A 33 -18.82 -15.82 2.34
N LEU A 34 -19.26 -15.36 1.17
CA LEU A 34 -18.69 -14.20 0.50
C LEU A 34 -18.92 -12.92 1.31
N GLU A 35 -20.12 -12.74 1.83
CA GLU A 35 -20.46 -11.54 2.61
C GLU A 35 -19.61 -11.44 3.87
N VAL A 36 -19.50 -12.54 4.63
CA VAL A 36 -18.77 -12.55 5.90
C VAL A 36 -17.25 -12.53 5.73
N ASN A 37 -16.72 -13.29 4.74
CA ASN A 37 -15.27 -13.47 4.60
C ASN A 37 -14.63 -12.57 3.56
N TYR A 38 -15.33 -12.23 2.48
CA TYR A 38 -14.76 -11.42 1.41
C TYR A 38 -14.95 -9.92 1.63
N MET A 39 -16.05 -9.48 2.25
CA MET A 39 -16.29 -8.06 2.49
C MET A 39 -15.22 -7.39 3.36
N PRO A 40 -14.74 -8.00 4.46
CA PRO A 40 -13.64 -7.41 5.25
C PRO A 40 -12.37 -7.25 4.42
N TYR A 41 -12.06 -8.22 3.55
CA TYR A 41 -10.92 -8.13 2.63
C TYR A 41 -11.12 -6.98 1.62
N ALA A 42 -12.27 -6.91 0.97
CA ALA A 42 -12.59 -5.86 0.01
C ALA A 42 -12.50 -4.46 0.65
N MET A 43 -13.06 -4.30 1.84
CA MET A 43 -12.99 -3.05 2.60
C MET A 43 -11.56 -2.68 2.96
N SER A 44 -10.74 -3.65 3.39
CA SER A 44 -9.33 -3.40 3.70
C SER A 44 -8.54 -2.93 2.48
N VAL A 45 -8.81 -3.51 1.30
CA VAL A 45 -8.17 -3.08 0.04
C VAL A 45 -8.62 -1.67 -0.36
N ILE A 46 -9.89 -1.35 -0.21
CA ILE A 46 -10.43 -0.02 -0.52
C ILE A 46 -9.75 1.02 0.38
N VAL A 47 -9.79 0.84 1.69
CA VAL A 47 -9.30 1.82 2.67
C VAL A 47 -7.77 1.93 2.66
N SER A 48 -7.05 0.82 2.60
CA SER A 48 -5.59 0.82 2.79
C SER A 48 -4.76 0.89 1.51
N ARG A 49 -5.38 0.74 0.32
CA ARG A 49 -4.62 0.67 -0.95
C ARG A 49 -5.19 1.49 -2.08
N ALA A 50 -6.51 1.45 -2.30
CA ALA A 50 -7.10 1.91 -3.54
C ALA A 50 -7.47 3.39 -3.53
N ILE A 51 -8.03 3.89 -2.44
CA ILE A 51 -8.55 5.25 -2.34
C ILE A 51 -7.46 6.18 -1.81
N PRO A 52 -7.20 7.30 -2.51
CA PRO A 52 -6.34 8.35 -1.96
C PRO A 52 -7.09 9.12 -0.86
N GLU A 53 -6.34 9.62 0.10
CA GLU A 53 -6.82 10.54 1.12
C GLU A 53 -7.10 11.94 0.54
N ILE A 54 -7.51 12.88 1.39
CA ILE A 54 -7.84 14.26 1.00
C ILE A 54 -6.67 14.99 0.35
N ASP A 55 -5.43 14.62 0.68
CA ASP A 55 -4.20 15.15 0.10
C ASP A 55 -3.85 14.53 -1.28
N GLY A 56 -4.66 13.61 -1.76
CA GLY A 56 -4.45 12.90 -3.03
C GLY A 56 -3.45 11.76 -2.97
N PHE A 57 -2.86 11.48 -1.82
CA PHE A 57 -1.89 10.38 -1.66
C PHE A 57 -2.56 9.07 -1.24
N LYS A 58 -2.11 8.01 -1.86
CA LYS A 58 -2.34 6.65 -1.36
C LYS A 58 -1.33 6.33 -0.25
N PRO A 59 -1.62 5.37 0.63
CA PRO A 59 -0.70 4.99 1.70
C PRO A 59 0.72 4.64 1.22
N SER A 60 0.85 4.00 0.06
CA SER A 60 2.15 3.67 -0.54
C SER A 60 2.96 4.91 -0.93
N HIS A 61 2.31 5.94 -1.49
CA HIS A 61 2.95 7.21 -1.81
C HIS A 61 3.48 7.88 -0.56
N ARG A 62 2.64 7.94 0.46
CA ARG A 62 2.96 8.58 1.74
C ARG A 62 4.14 7.93 2.44
N LYS A 63 4.14 6.61 2.53
CA LYS A 63 5.24 5.83 3.12
C LYS A 63 6.56 6.05 2.39
N LEU A 64 6.54 6.09 1.07
CA LEU A 64 7.73 6.35 0.26
C LEU A 64 8.28 7.76 0.50
N LEU A 65 7.43 8.78 0.36
CA LEU A 65 7.85 10.18 0.51
C LEU A 65 8.32 10.48 1.93
N TYR A 66 7.64 9.93 2.94
CA TYR A 66 8.05 10.05 4.34
C TYR A 66 9.40 9.39 4.61
N THR A 67 9.63 8.21 4.07
CA THR A 67 10.95 7.55 4.19
C THR A 67 12.04 8.44 3.59
N MET A 68 11.81 9.00 2.41
CA MET A 68 12.75 9.91 1.78
C MET A 68 12.98 11.17 2.61
N TYR A 69 11.94 11.70 3.26
CA TYR A 69 12.04 12.83 4.18
C TYR A 69 12.91 12.49 5.40
N LYS A 70 12.63 11.36 6.06
CA LYS A 70 13.44 10.88 7.22
C LYS A 70 14.90 10.56 6.85
N MET A 71 15.17 10.20 5.60
CA MET A 71 16.54 10.07 5.09
C MET A 71 17.24 11.41 4.83
N GLY A 72 16.57 12.54 5.04
CA GLY A 72 17.13 13.89 4.80
C GLY A 72 17.27 14.24 3.32
N LEU A 73 16.57 13.58 2.42
CA LEU A 73 16.67 13.77 0.98
C LEU A 73 15.97 15.03 0.45
N LEU A 74 15.42 15.85 1.33
CA LEU A 74 14.84 17.14 0.97
C LEU A 74 15.95 18.17 0.72
N THR A 75 16.89 18.28 1.64
CA THR A 75 18.00 19.23 1.61
C THR A 75 19.33 18.59 1.20
N GLY A 76 19.40 17.26 1.33
CA GLY A 76 20.59 16.48 1.03
C GLY A 76 20.81 16.20 -0.46
N GLY A 77 21.89 15.48 -0.75
CA GLY A 77 22.21 14.99 -2.09
C GLY A 77 21.30 13.84 -2.50
N ARG A 78 21.30 13.53 -3.81
CA ARG A 78 20.63 12.34 -4.32
C ARG A 78 21.28 11.05 -3.79
N THR A 79 20.48 10.06 -3.53
CA THR A 79 20.94 8.70 -3.18
C THR A 79 20.42 7.67 -4.18
N LYS A 80 21.02 6.48 -4.18
CA LYS A 80 20.59 5.38 -5.04
C LYS A 80 19.13 5.00 -4.75
N SER A 81 18.34 4.83 -5.80
CA SER A 81 16.93 4.43 -5.66
C SER A 81 16.77 3.10 -4.93
N ALA A 82 17.71 2.17 -5.12
CA ALA A 82 17.72 0.90 -4.39
C ALA A 82 17.81 1.08 -2.86
N ASN A 83 18.58 2.07 -2.38
CA ASN A 83 18.65 2.38 -0.95
C ASN A 83 17.32 2.94 -0.43
N ILE A 84 16.69 3.84 -1.18
CA ILE A 84 15.37 4.40 -0.82
C ILE A 84 14.33 3.29 -0.74
N VAL A 85 14.28 2.42 -1.74
CA VAL A 85 13.37 1.26 -1.77
C VAL A 85 13.58 0.37 -0.55
N GLY A 86 14.84 0.02 -0.25
CA GLY A 86 15.17 -0.83 0.90
C GLY A 86 14.76 -0.22 2.24
N GLN A 87 14.93 1.09 2.43
CA GLN A 87 14.45 1.78 3.64
C GLN A 87 12.92 1.85 3.71
N THR A 88 12.26 2.07 2.55
CA THR A 88 10.80 2.11 2.49
C THR A 88 10.16 0.77 2.83
N MET A 89 10.80 -0.35 2.51
CA MET A 89 10.31 -1.70 2.83
C MET A 89 10.12 -1.91 4.34
N ARG A 90 10.82 -1.18 5.19
CA ARG A 90 10.61 -1.23 6.65
C ARG A 90 9.24 -0.73 7.07
N LEU A 91 8.70 0.28 6.38
CA LEU A 91 7.37 0.84 6.63
C LEU A 91 6.29 0.21 5.75
N ASN A 92 6.69 -0.35 4.61
CA ASN A 92 5.80 -0.92 3.62
C ASN A 92 6.30 -2.32 3.22
N PRO A 93 5.92 -3.38 3.94
CA PRO A 93 6.39 -4.74 3.71
C PRO A 93 5.75 -5.36 2.46
N HIS A 94 5.89 -4.69 1.33
CA HIS A 94 5.48 -5.14 0.00
C HIS A 94 6.70 -5.28 -0.89
N GLY A 95 6.53 -5.91 -2.06
CA GLY A 95 7.63 -6.13 -3.00
C GLY A 95 8.34 -4.84 -3.42
N ASP A 96 9.65 -4.88 -3.51
CA ASP A 96 10.54 -3.78 -3.92
C ASP A 96 10.15 -3.16 -5.26
N ALA A 97 9.71 -4.00 -6.20
CA ALA A 97 9.25 -3.55 -7.52
C ALA A 97 8.09 -2.56 -7.42
N ALA A 98 7.08 -2.84 -6.57
CA ALA A 98 5.92 -1.97 -6.41
C ALA A 98 6.30 -0.60 -5.79
N ILE A 99 7.26 -0.60 -4.87
CA ILE A 99 7.79 0.64 -4.27
C ILE A 99 8.55 1.45 -5.31
N TYR A 100 9.40 0.79 -6.10
CA TYR A 100 10.15 1.47 -7.16
C TYR A 100 9.25 2.01 -8.26
N ASP A 101 8.25 1.26 -8.70
CA ASP A 101 7.24 1.73 -9.66
C ASP A 101 6.49 2.97 -9.15
N THR A 102 6.17 2.99 -7.86
CA THR A 102 5.58 4.17 -7.21
C THR A 102 6.51 5.37 -7.29
N MET A 103 7.79 5.20 -6.98
CA MET A 103 8.81 6.26 -7.09
C MET A 103 8.92 6.79 -8.52
N VAL A 104 8.92 5.91 -9.50
CA VAL A 104 8.99 6.27 -10.92
C VAL A 104 7.78 7.11 -11.33
N ARG A 105 6.57 6.73 -10.90
CA ARG A 105 5.34 7.46 -11.19
C ARG A 105 5.30 8.86 -10.56
N LEU A 106 5.92 9.04 -9.41
CA LEU A 106 6.03 10.33 -8.72
C LEU A 106 7.15 11.23 -9.29
N SER A 107 7.93 10.73 -10.25
CA SER A 107 8.99 11.47 -10.93
C SER A 107 8.47 12.25 -12.14
N LYS A 108 9.32 13.13 -12.68
CA LYS A 108 9.00 14.07 -13.75
C LYS A 108 8.49 13.42 -15.08
N GLY A 109 8.82 12.16 -15.33
CA GLY A 109 8.58 11.54 -16.63
C GLY A 109 7.14 11.12 -16.91
N TYR A 110 6.26 11.10 -15.92
CA TYR A 110 4.96 10.42 -16.02
C TYR A 110 3.75 11.33 -16.24
N GLY A 111 3.91 12.65 -16.21
CA GLY A 111 2.85 13.59 -16.57
C GLY A 111 1.55 13.49 -15.73
N ALA A 112 1.51 12.59 -14.76
CA ALA A 112 0.37 12.41 -13.86
C ALA A 112 0.29 13.51 -12.80
N LEU A 113 1.40 14.20 -12.55
CA LEU A 113 1.53 15.23 -11.55
C LEU A 113 1.86 16.55 -12.21
N LEU A 114 1.17 17.60 -11.80
CA LEU A 114 1.47 18.96 -12.21
C LEU A 114 2.91 19.35 -11.78
N THR A 115 3.27 18.95 -10.56
CA THR A 115 4.62 19.13 -10.02
C THR A 115 5.12 17.78 -9.51
N PRO A 116 6.25 17.25 -10.00
CA PRO A 116 6.79 15.98 -9.54
C PRO A 116 7.31 16.10 -8.11
N PHE A 117 7.02 15.07 -7.29
CA PHE A 117 7.50 15.01 -5.91
C PHE A 117 8.90 14.41 -5.80
N VAL A 118 9.30 13.60 -6.78
CA VAL A 118 10.61 12.96 -6.83
C VAL A 118 11.47 13.62 -7.91
N ASP A 119 12.57 14.21 -7.48
CA ASP A 119 13.64 14.70 -8.37
C ASP A 119 14.60 13.55 -8.68
N SER A 120 14.52 13.06 -9.88
CA SER A 120 15.17 11.84 -10.36
C SER A 120 16.39 12.13 -11.24
N LYS A 121 17.40 11.26 -11.13
CA LYS A 121 18.57 11.25 -12.02
C LYS A 121 18.81 9.83 -12.55
N GLY A 122 19.00 9.74 -13.85
CA GLY A 122 19.11 8.48 -14.58
C GLY A 122 17.87 8.20 -15.41
N ASN A 123 17.76 6.97 -15.92
CA ASN A 123 16.63 6.60 -16.76
C ASN A 123 15.45 6.13 -15.90
N PHE A 124 14.49 7.02 -15.69
CA PHE A 124 13.20 6.74 -15.04
C PHE A 124 12.07 6.45 -16.04
N GLY A 125 12.41 6.19 -17.29
CA GLY A 125 11.43 5.96 -18.34
C GLY A 125 10.69 7.24 -18.76
N LYS A 126 9.75 7.06 -19.69
CA LYS A 126 8.91 8.14 -20.19
C LYS A 126 7.51 7.60 -20.49
N SER A 127 6.48 8.28 -20.05
CA SER A 127 5.09 7.83 -20.18
C SER A 127 4.60 7.75 -21.64
N TYR A 128 5.21 8.51 -22.55
CA TYR A 128 4.81 8.58 -23.95
C TYR A 128 5.53 7.56 -24.85
N SER A 129 6.46 6.77 -24.31
CA SER A 129 7.20 5.79 -25.07
C SER A 129 7.04 4.39 -24.46
N ARG A 130 6.45 3.46 -25.22
CA ARG A 130 6.31 2.06 -24.80
C ARG A 130 7.65 1.34 -24.70
N ASP A 131 8.65 1.78 -25.47
CA ASP A 131 9.95 1.12 -25.58
C ASP A 131 10.97 1.64 -24.57
N MET A 132 10.64 2.67 -23.81
CA MET A 132 11.51 3.24 -22.77
C MET A 132 11.01 2.92 -21.39
N SER A 133 11.22 1.67 -20.97
CA SER A 133 11.09 1.29 -19.57
C SER A 133 12.20 1.93 -18.73
N TRP A 134 11.96 2.07 -17.44
CA TRP A 134 12.95 2.59 -16.50
C TRP A 134 14.06 1.59 -16.22
N ALA A 135 15.24 2.11 -15.89
CA ALA A 135 16.37 1.30 -15.50
C ALA A 135 16.18 0.72 -14.09
N ALA A 136 16.89 -0.35 -13.78
CA ALA A 136 16.87 -0.95 -12.44
C ALA A 136 17.27 0.06 -11.35
N PRO A 137 16.72 -0.03 -10.12
CA PRO A 137 16.89 0.96 -9.04
C PRO A 137 18.36 1.15 -8.60
N ARG A 138 19.22 0.19 -8.89
CA ARG A 138 20.66 0.30 -8.61
C ARG A 138 21.40 1.31 -9.50
N TYR A 139 20.84 1.65 -10.67
CA TYR A 139 21.47 2.58 -11.62
C TYR A 139 20.92 4.00 -11.54
N THR A 140 19.81 4.19 -10.84
CA THR A 140 19.13 5.47 -10.73
C THR A 140 19.35 6.10 -9.37
N GLU A 141 19.20 7.42 -9.31
CA GLU A 141 19.33 8.22 -8.10
C GLU A 141 18.11 9.12 -7.97
N ALA A 142 17.69 9.37 -6.74
CA ALA A 142 16.54 10.22 -6.45
C ALA A 142 16.73 11.05 -5.18
N LYS A 143 16.00 12.15 -5.10
CA LYS A 143 15.78 12.96 -3.91
C LYS A 143 14.37 13.54 -3.94
N LEU A 144 13.94 14.18 -2.85
CA LEU A 144 12.69 14.92 -2.83
C LEU A 144 12.80 16.22 -3.61
N SER A 145 11.72 16.62 -4.26
CA SER A 145 11.57 17.94 -4.87
C SER A 145 11.31 19.00 -3.80
N ALA A 146 11.55 20.26 -4.12
CA ALA A 146 11.32 21.39 -3.20
C ALA A 146 9.88 21.48 -2.69
N ILE A 147 8.90 21.11 -3.53
CA ILE A 147 7.47 21.09 -3.15
C ILE A 147 7.19 20.18 -1.94
N CYS A 148 7.98 19.13 -1.75
CA CYS A 148 7.83 18.24 -0.59
C CYS A 148 8.17 18.96 0.72
N GLY A 149 8.91 20.07 0.68
CA GLY A 149 9.16 20.92 1.84
C GLY A 149 7.87 21.52 2.40
N GLU A 150 6.94 21.89 1.55
CA GLU A 150 5.64 22.42 1.96
C GLU A 150 4.73 21.31 2.48
N ILE A 151 4.81 20.10 1.88
CA ILE A 151 4.00 18.95 2.31
C ILE A 151 4.41 18.45 3.70
N PHE A 152 5.73 18.42 3.98
CA PHE A 152 6.26 17.94 5.26
C PHE A 152 6.50 19.05 6.27
N LYS A 153 6.09 20.29 5.95
CA LYS A 153 6.17 21.40 6.88
C LYS A 153 5.36 21.07 8.14
N ASP A 154 6.00 21.32 9.28
CA ASP A 154 5.41 21.12 10.60
C ASP A 154 4.93 19.69 10.91
N ILE A 155 5.37 18.66 10.15
CA ILE A 155 4.98 17.27 10.37
C ILE A 155 5.38 16.74 11.76
N ASP A 156 6.41 17.31 12.36
CA ASP A 156 6.89 16.94 13.70
C ASP A 156 6.16 17.72 14.83
N SER A 157 5.13 18.53 14.48
CA SER A 157 4.39 19.41 15.40
C SER A 157 2.95 18.90 15.66
N ASP A 158 2.75 17.60 15.74
CA ASP A 158 1.43 16.95 15.95
C ASP A 158 0.34 17.36 14.95
N THR A 159 0.77 17.64 13.72
CA THR A 159 -0.16 17.99 12.61
C THR A 159 -0.77 16.78 11.94
N VAL A 160 -0.27 15.59 12.24
CA VAL A 160 -0.68 14.31 11.65
C VAL A 160 -0.67 13.21 12.69
N ASP A 161 -1.60 12.27 12.59
CA ASP A 161 -1.62 11.10 13.44
C ASP A 161 -0.66 10.03 12.93
N PHE A 162 0.07 9.40 13.86
CA PHE A 162 0.93 8.27 13.58
C PHE A 162 0.30 7.00 14.14
N VAL A 163 0.14 6.00 13.29
CA VAL A 163 -0.38 4.69 13.66
C VAL A 163 0.73 3.67 13.56
N ASP A 164 0.91 2.87 14.59
CA ASP A 164 1.89 1.78 14.57
C ASP A 164 1.46 0.67 13.60
N ASN A 165 2.41 0.16 12.85
CA ASN A 165 2.22 -1.06 12.08
C ASN A 165 2.43 -2.28 13.01
N TYR A 166 2.27 -3.50 12.46
CA TYR A 166 2.45 -4.74 13.22
C TYR A 166 3.88 -4.96 13.76
N ASP A 167 4.88 -4.26 13.25
CA ASP A 167 6.27 -4.24 13.73
C ASP A 167 6.53 -3.13 14.76
N ASN A 168 5.50 -2.45 15.26
CA ASN A 168 5.57 -1.27 16.13
C ASN A 168 6.41 -0.11 15.53
N LEU A 169 6.47 -0.03 14.22
CA LEU A 169 7.02 1.11 13.51
C LEU A 169 5.88 2.08 13.20
N SER A 170 6.00 3.30 13.69
CA SER A 170 4.98 4.33 13.45
C SER A 170 4.82 4.63 11.97
N LEU A 171 3.57 4.59 11.50
CA LEU A 171 3.18 4.98 10.16
C LEU A 171 2.41 6.29 10.22
N ILE A 172 2.65 7.15 9.24
CA ILE A 172 1.82 8.35 9.07
C ILE A 172 0.43 7.90 8.61
N HIS A 173 -0.56 8.22 9.41
CA HIS A 173 -1.96 8.21 9.01
C HIS A 173 -2.46 9.64 9.04
N ILE A 174 -2.95 10.15 7.93
CA ILE A 174 -3.66 11.42 7.88
C ILE A 174 -5.14 11.06 7.87
N SER A 175 -5.81 11.34 8.96
CA SER A 175 -7.26 11.20 9.12
C SER A 175 -7.96 12.47 8.65
#